data_473f5f4eac8b7ca3dc701f3cb93ab8e1
#
_entry.id   473f5f4eac8b7ca3dc701f3cb93ab8e1
#
_cell.length_a   1.000
_cell.length_b   1.000
_cell.length_c   1.000
_cell.angle_alpha   90.00
_cell.angle_beta   90.00
_cell.angle_gamma   90.00
#
_symmetry.space_group_name_H-M   'P 1'
#
loop_
_entity.id
_entity.type
_entity.pdbx_description
1 polymer ?
#
loop_
_entity_poly.entity_id
_entity_poly.type
_entity_poly.pdbx_seq_one_letter_code
_entity_poly.pdbx_strand_id
1 'polypeptide(L)'
;MSKNKNKKEDDKTLNQQNIWKRIIIVMCAIQIGGGIAIIGLFSFLPLFLSEIGVGNSGEAALWAGLISGVTPLMVAFTSPYWALQSARYGAKYVLALILGLVGLVTLLCAFTTNPWQILVLRIIQGAVGGFMAIGLSVVSTVAPPDKTAKALGWFQASMVTGVMFGPLAGGFIADFFGYRAPFIFFAAVSFLCLAGLLIFMPDIKKDTGKKKEISAWEAIRRYARIPIVRLMAGMQFLCNFGITGIGPILPLYIKENMGVDENILATVVGVIIFLAGGMSALCSLNVNKFTDLFPMKNVLVVSTLFAGVTFLLQYFMPDVWSLGCFRAMTGIGMGLVMPIANTYIAKGVAPEERNAVFGVVSGATLMGQVLGPVCTGWFAMAFGYGFVFWSTAFVFLIAASMIEFHFTTKNKK
;
A
#
# COMPACT_ATOMS: atom_id res chain seq x y z
N MET A 1 -32.70 -41.63 -17.63
CA MET A 1 -31.76 -40.65 -18.25
C MET A 1 -31.69 -39.28 -17.53
N SER A 2 -32.74 -38.83 -16.85
CA SER A 2 -32.77 -37.51 -16.11
C SER A 2 -31.84 -37.44 -14.89
N LYS A 3 -31.76 -38.48 -14.05
CA LYS A 3 -30.88 -38.49 -12.86
C LYS A 3 -29.38 -38.38 -13.14
N ASN A 4 -28.92 -38.88 -14.28
CA ASN A 4 -27.50 -38.79 -14.68
C ASN A 4 -27.10 -37.42 -15.26
N LYS A 5 -28.07 -36.63 -15.77
CA LYS A 5 -27.83 -35.25 -16.21
C LYS A 5 -27.71 -34.31 -15.02
N ASN A 6 -28.61 -34.42 -14.02
CA ASN A 6 -28.53 -33.60 -12.80
C ASN A 6 -27.24 -33.86 -12.02
N LYS A 7 -26.79 -35.12 -11.88
CA LYS A 7 -25.53 -35.44 -11.19
C LYS A 7 -24.30 -34.87 -11.91
N LYS A 8 -24.31 -34.84 -13.24
CA LYS A 8 -23.20 -34.22 -14.03
C LYS A 8 -23.24 -32.68 -13.98
N GLU A 9 -24.39 -32.04 -13.83
CA GLU A 9 -24.50 -30.61 -13.62
C GLU A 9 -24.10 -30.21 -12.20
N ASP A 10 -24.50 -30.97 -11.19
CA ASP A 10 -24.08 -30.76 -9.79
C ASP A 10 -22.56 -30.95 -9.61
N ASP A 11 -21.96 -31.96 -10.25
CA ASP A 11 -20.50 -32.16 -10.23
C ASP A 11 -19.73 -31.04 -10.96
N LYS A 12 -20.28 -30.48 -12.05
CA LYS A 12 -19.69 -29.33 -12.73
C LYS A 12 -19.79 -28.04 -11.93
N THR A 13 -20.90 -27.80 -11.27
CA THR A 13 -21.11 -26.62 -10.41
C THR A 13 -20.25 -26.70 -9.14
N LEU A 14 -20.11 -27.85 -8.51
CA LEU A 14 -19.21 -28.10 -7.40
C LEU A 14 -17.74 -27.91 -7.81
N ASN A 15 -17.36 -28.38 -8.97
CA ASN A 15 -16.00 -28.22 -9.48
C ASN A 15 -15.69 -26.76 -9.82
N GLN A 16 -16.62 -26.02 -10.43
CA GLN A 16 -16.48 -24.57 -10.67
C GLN A 16 -16.45 -23.78 -9.34
N GLN A 17 -17.24 -24.15 -8.34
CA GLN A 17 -17.22 -23.53 -7.02
C GLN A 17 -15.90 -23.74 -6.28
N ASN A 18 -15.21 -24.82 -6.48
CA ASN A 18 -13.91 -25.10 -5.87
C ASN A 18 -12.78 -24.36 -6.59
N ILE A 19 -12.87 -24.21 -7.92
CA ILE A 19 -11.84 -23.56 -8.73
C ILE A 19 -11.71 -22.08 -8.41
N TRP A 20 -12.82 -21.31 -8.33
CA TRP A 20 -12.73 -19.87 -8.03
C TRP A 20 -12.19 -19.59 -6.62
N LYS A 21 -12.59 -20.41 -5.61
CA LYS A 21 -12.03 -20.28 -4.25
C LYS A 21 -10.52 -20.51 -4.22
N ARG A 22 -10.04 -21.55 -4.94
CA ARG A 22 -8.63 -21.87 -5.07
C ARG A 22 -7.85 -20.72 -5.69
N ILE A 23 -8.37 -20.12 -6.74
CA ILE A 23 -7.75 -18.96 -7.40
C ILE A 23 -7.67 -17.77 -6.44
N ILE A 24 -8.74 -17.47 -5.71
CA ILE A 24 -8.75 -16.36 -4.75
C ILE A 24 -7.74 -16.60 -3.63
N ILE A 25 -7.64 -17.82 -3.08
CA ILE A 25 -6.65 -18.13 -2.04
C ILE A 25 -5.23 -17.91 -2.56
N VAL A 26 -4.92 -18.34 -3.78
CA VAL A 26 -3.61 -18.08 -4.40
C VAL A 26 -3.36 -16.59 -4.59
N MET A 27 -4.35 -15.85 -5.07
CA MET A 27 -4.25 -14.39 -5.23
C MET A 27 -4.05 -13.68 -3.89
N CYS A 28 -4.75 -14.10 -2.85
CA CYS A 28 -4.56 -13.56 -1.49
C CYS A 28 -3.15 -13.86 -0.95
N ALA A 29 -2.64 -15.06 -1.15
CA ALA A 29 -1.28 -15.42 -0.74
C ALA A 29 -0.21 -14.57 -1.46
N ILE A 30 -0.36 -14.38 -2.78
CA ILE A 30 0.52 -13.49 -3.56
C ILE A 30 0.45 -12.05 -3.06
N GLN A 31 -0.74 -11.59 -2.72
CA GLN A 31 -0.95 -10.22 -2.22
C GLN A 31 -0.30 -10.00 -0.86
N ILE A 32 -0.38 -10.99 0.05
CA ILE A 32 0.32 -10.97 1.34
C ILE A 32 1.83 -10.93 1.10
N GLY A 33 2.37 -11.84 0.29
CA GLY A 33 3.79 -11.93 -0.01
C GLY A 33 4.32 -10.65 -0.67
N GLY A 34 3.59 -10.08 -1.62
CA GLY A 34 3.92 -8.81 -2.26
C GLY A 34 3.92 -7.63 -1.28
N GLY A 35 2.91 -7.56 -0.41
CA GLY A 35 2.82 -6.55 0.65
C GLY A 35 4.00 -6.63 1.62
N ILE A 36 4.35 -7.84 2.08
CA ILE A 36 5.51 -8.09 2.94
C ILE A 36 6.81 -7.60 2.25
N ALA A 37 7.02 -7.96 1.00
CA ALA A 37 8.25 -7.65 0.30
C ALA A 37 8.44 -6.16 -0.02
N ILE A 38 7.35 -5.43 -0.31
CA ILE A 38 7.41 -4.01 -0.70
C ILE A 38 7.60 -3.11 0.53
N ILE A 39 6.80 -3.30 1.57
CA ILE A 39 6.77 -2.40 2.73
C ILE A 39 7.76 -2.84 3.82
N GLY A 40 8.15 -4.11 3.82
CA GLY A 40 9.07 -4.67 4.80
C GLY A 40 10.44 -3.96 4.91
N LEU A 41 10.84 -3.27 3.83
CA LEU A 41 12.08 -2.50 3.83
C LEU A 41 12.07 -1.26 4.73
N PHE A 42 10.92 -0.68 5.01
CA PHE A 42 10.85 0.57 5.76
C PHE A 42 11.46 0.48 7.18
N SER A 43 11.49 -0.71 7.76
CA SER A 43 12.07 -0.92 9.09
C SER A 43 13.60 -0.92 9.13
N PHE A 44 14.28 -1.26 8.04
CA PHE A 44 15.72 -1.45 8.04
C PHE A 44 16.48 -0.78 6.88
N LEU A 45 15.80 -0.32 5.82
CA LEU A 45 16.46 0.24 4.63
C LEU A 45 17.46 1.37 4.94
N PRO A 46 17.13 2.39 5.78
CA PRO A 46 18.08 3.45 6.07
C PRO A 46 19.29 2.95 6.88
N LEU A 47 19.11 1.95 7.73
CA LEU A 47 20.20 1.32 8.49
C LEU A 47 21.12 0.52 7.56
N PHE A 48 20.56 -0.20 6.60
CA PHE A 48 21.32 -0.87 5.56
C PHE A 48 22.11 0.11 4.68
N LEU A 49 21.53 1.28 4.35
CA LEU A 49 22.24 2.32 3.61
C LEU A 49 23.48 2.85 4.37
N SER A 50 23.36 2.98 5.69
CA SER A 50 24.51 3.34 6.53
C SER A 50 25.59 2.23 6.53
N GLU A 51 25.21 0.94 6.52
CA GLU A 51 26.16 -0.18 6.43
C GLU A 51 26.94 -0.17 5.11
N ILE A 52 26.30 0.17 3.99
CA ILE A 52 26.95 0.21 2.66
C ILE A 52 27.67 1.53 2.35
N GLY A 53 27.94 2.35 3.36
CA GLY A 53 28.84 3.50 3.26
C GLY A 53 28.18 4.86 3.05
N VAL A 54 26.88 5.02 3.30
CA VAL A 54 26.26 6.35 3.35
C VAL A 54 26.67 7.03 4.66
N GLY A 55 27.43 8.12 4.55
CA GLY A 55 28.25 8.66 5.64
C GLY A 55 27.51 9.38 6.75
N ASN A 56 26.29 9.93 6.48
CA ASN A 56 25.52 10.63 7.51
C ASN A 56 24.03 10.29 7.44
N SER A 57 23.34 10.46 8.56
CA SER A 57 21.93 10.08 8.69
C SER A 57 20.99 10.93 7.80
N GLY A 58 21.32 12.19 7.56
CA GLY A 58 20.55 13.05 6.64
C GLY A 58 20.63 12.54 5.20
N GLU A 59 21.83 12.15 4.76
CA GLU A 59 22.05 11.54 3.45
C GLU A 59 21.37 10.16 3.35
N ALA A 60 21.45 9.35 4.41
CA ALA A 60 20.73 8.07 4.48
C ALA A 60 19.20 8.26 4.40
N ALA A 61 18.66 9.31 5.03
CA ALA A 61 17.25 9.66 4.95
C ALA A 61 16.83 10.05 3.52
N LEU A 62 17.65 10.86 2.83
CA LEU A 62 17.41 11.24 1.44
C LEU A 62 17.40 10.01 0.52
N TRP A 63 18.45 9.18 0.61
CA TRP A 63 18.53 7.96 -0.20
C TRP A 63 17.39 7.00 0.07
N ALA A 64 17.04 6.78 1.35
CA ALA A 64 15.93 5.93 1.73
C ALA A 64 14.58 6.47 1.19
N GLY A 65 14.42 7.79 1.21
CA GLY A 65 13.27 8.48 0.60
C GLY A 65 13.18 8.26 -0.91
N LEU A 66 14.27 8.48 -1.64
CA LEU A 66 14.35 8.28 -3.09
C LEU A 66 14.08 6.82 -3.48
N ILE A 67 14.73 5.87 -2.82
CA ILE A 67 14.61 4.43 -3.07
C ILE A 67 13.18 3.95 -2.78
N SER A 68 12.54 4.47 -1.71
CA SER A 68 11.17 4.12 -1.35
C SER A 68 10.13 4.73 -2.32
N GLY A 69 10.37 5.95 -2.80
CA GLY A 69 9.45 6.66 -3.69
C GLY A 69 9.52 6.19 -5.15
N VAL A 70 10.70 5.77 -5.64
CA VAL A 70 10.86 5.40 -7.06
C VAL A 70 10.08 4.14 -7.44
N THR A 71 9.96 3.18 -6.53
CA THR A 71 9.23 1.92 -6.79
C THR A 71 7.74 2.17 -7.10
N PRO A 72 6.93 2.84 -6.24
CA PRO A 72 5.54 3.12 -6.55
C PRO A 72 5.39 4.05 -7.76
N LEU A 73 6.35 4.94 -8.03
CA LEU A 73 6.37 5.75 -9.25
C LEU A 73 6.41 4.87 -10.50
N MET A 74 7.35 3.95 -10.56
CA MET A 74 7.47 3.04 -11.71
C MET A 74 6.26 2.12 -11.84
N VAL A 75 5.71 1.62 -10.73
CA VAL A 75 4.46 0.84 -10.72
C VAL A 75 3.31 1.64 -11.34
N ALA A 76 3.19 2.92 -11.02
CA ALA A 76 2.13 3.77 -11.57
C ALA A 76 2.19 3.88 -13.09
N PHE A 77 3.40 3.99 -13.67
CA PHE A 77 3.59 4.05 -15.13
C PHE A 77 3.41 2.71 -15.82
N THR A 78 3.82 1.62 -15.19
CA THR A 78 3.89 0.31 -15.85
C THR A 78 2.70 -0.60 -15.58
N SER A 79 1.90 -0.34 -14.54
CA SER A 79 0.69 -1.13 -14.22
C SER A 79 -0.29 -1.29 -15.40
N PRO A 80 -0.61 -0.24 -16.20
CA PRO A 80 -1.49 -0.40 -17.34
C PRO A 80 -0.90 -1.34 -18.42
N TYR A 81 0.42 -1.26 -18.65
CA TYR A 81 1.12 -2.15 -19.57
C TYR A 81 0.97 -3.62 -19.13
N TRP A 82 1.26 -3.92 -17.87
CA TRP A 82 1.14 -5.28 -17.34
C TRP A 82 -0.30 -5.81 -17.32
N ALA A 83 -1.28 -4.94 -17.08
CA ALA A 83 -2.69 -5.30 -17.20
C ALA A 83 -3.05 -5.71 -18.63
N LEU A 84 -2.59 -4.98 -19.65
CA LEU A 84 -2.78 -5.33 -21.06
C LEU A 84 -2.06 -6.64 -21.44
N GLN A 85 -0.82 -6.83 -20.98
CA GLN A 85 -0.11 -8.09 -21.21
C GLN A 85 -0.83 -9.28 -20.57
N SER A 86 -1.40 -9.09 -19.37
CA SER A 86 -2.21 -10.11 -18.68
C SER A 86 -3.44 -10.51 -19.48
N ALA A 87 -4.14 -9.56 -20.12
CA ALA A 87 -5.26 -9.85 -21.01
C ALA A 87 -4.81 -10.60 -22.26
N ARG A 88 -3.64 -10.26 -22.82
CA ARG A 88 -3.11 -10.85 -24.07
C ARG A 88 -2.52 -12.25 -23.88
N TYR A 89 -1.67 -12.43 -22.87
CA TYR A 89 -0.91 -13.67 -22.67
C TYR A 89 -1.52 -14.58 -21.60
N GLY A 90 -2.43 -14.06 -20.79
CA GLY A 90 -3.05 -14.74 -19.67
C GLY A 90 -2.45 -14.34 -18.33
N ALA A 91 -3.32 -14.19 -17.32
CA ALA A 91 -2.93 -13.68 -16.01
C ALA A 91 -1.90 -14.55 -15.29
N LYS A 92 -2.01 -15.87 -15.37
CA LYS A 92 -1.08 -16.82 -14.74
C LYS A 92 0.35 -16.63 -15.25
N TYR A 93 0.53 -16.57 -16.57
CA TYR A 93 1.85 -16.42 -17.18
C TYR A 93 2.50 -15.08 -16.82
N VAL A 94 1.74 -13.98 -16.93
CA VAL A 94 2.27 -12.65 -16.62
C VAL A 94 2.57 -12.49 -15.13
N LEU A 95 1.72 -13.01 -14.24
CA LEU A 95 2.01 -13.03 -12.81
C LEU A 95 3.24 -13.88 -12.48
N ALA A 96 3.43 -15.02 -13.14
CA ALA A 96 4.62 -15.84 -12.93
C ALA A 96 5.89 -15.09 -13.33
N LEU A 97 5.87 -14.40 -14.47
CA LEU A 97 6.98 -13.55 -14.91
C LEU A 97 7.27 -12.43 -13.91
N ILE A 98 6.24 -11.71 -13.46
CA ILE A 98 6.37 -10.63 -12.48
C ILE A 98 6.97 -11.16 -11.17
N LEU A 99 6.43 -12.22 -10.60
CA LEU A 99 6.92 -12.78 -9.33
C LEU A 99 8.36 -13.29 -9.44
N GLY A 100 8.71 -13.92 -10.55
CA GLY A 100 10.08 -14.37 -10.81
C GLY A 100 11.07 -13.21 -10.91
N LEU A 101 10.73 -12.17 -11.67
CA LEU A 101 11.58 -10.98 -11.82
C LEU A 101 11.66 -10.16 -10.53
N VAL A 102 10.56 -9.96 -9.82
CA VAL A 102 10.55 -9.28 -8.51
C VAL A 102 11.41 -10.05 -7.51
N GLY A 103 11.28 -11.39 -7.45
CA GLY A 103 12.10 -12.23 -6.59
C GLY A 103 13.59 -12.12 -6.90
N LEU A 104 13.95 -12.19 -8.20
CA LEU A 104 15.33 -12.06 -8.65
C LEU A 104 15.92 -10.68 -8.31
N VAL A 105 15.21 -9.61 -8.64
CA VAL A 105 15.67 -8.23 -8.37
C VAL A 105 15.79 -8.00 -6.85
N THR A 106 14.86 -8.52 -6.06
CA THR A 106 14.95 -8.43 -4.59
C THR A 106 16.16 -9.19 -4.05
N LEU A 107 16.46 -10.38 -4.61
CA LEU A 107 17.64 -11.13 -4.24
C LEU A 107 18.93 -10.37 -4.58
N LEU A 108 18.98 -9.74 -5.75
CA LEU A 108 20.14 -8.92 -6.15
C LEU A 108 20.36 -7.73 -5.22
N CYS A 109 19.32 -7.17 -4.60
CA CYS A 109 19.47 -6.11 -3.60
C CYS A 109 20.32 -6.55 -2.39
N ALA A 110 20.33 -7.84 -2.02
CA ALA A 110 21.16 -8.36 -0.95
C ALA A 110 22.67 -8.22 -1.21
N PHE A 111 23.09 -8.15 -2.46
CA PHE A 111 24.49 -8.09 -2.86
C PHE A 111 24.98 -6.70 -3.24
N THR A 112 24.13 -5.69 -3.05
CA THR A 112 24.49 -4.30 -3.36
C THR A 112 25.53 -3.76 -2.37
N THR A 113 26.38 -2.87 -2.87
CA THR A 113 27.50 -2.24 -2.14
C THR A 113 27.44 -0.72 -2.14
N ASN A 114 26.49 -0.13 -2.89
CA ASN A 114 26.28 1.31 -2.89
C ASN A 114 24.80 1.67 -3.16
N PRO A 115 24.33 2.88 -2.77
CA PRO A 115 22.94 3.30 -2.89
C PRO A 115 22.41 3.33 -4.32
N TRP A 116 23.26 3.65 -5.30
CA TRP A 116 22.86 3.70 -6.71
C TRP A 116 22.42 2.35 -7.25
N GLN A 117 23.12 1.27 -6.86
CA GLN A 117 22.74 -0.09 -7.26
C GLN A 117 21.34 -0.43 -6.75
N ILE A 118 21.04 -0.10 -5.48
CA ILE A 118 19.70 -0.33 -4.92
C ILE A 118 18.66 0.50 -5.67
N LEU A 119 18.93 1.78 -5.93
CA LEU A 119 18.02 2.66 -6.66
C LEU A 119 17.68 2.08 -8.04
N VAL A 120 18.67 1.65 -8.80
CA VAL A 120 18.46 1.03 -10.13
C VAL A 120 17.64 -0.24 -10.01
N LEU A 121 17.96 -1.12 -9.07
CA LEU A 121 17.19 -2.35 -8.85
C LEU A 121 15.75 -2.04 -8.43
N ARG A 122 15.51 -1.00 -7.65
CA ARG A 122 14.17 -0.55 -7.28
C ARG A 122 13.37 0.05 -8.45
N ILE A 123 14.03 0.75 -9.36
CA ILE A 123 13.43 1.19 -10.63
C ILE A 123 12.97 -0.04 -11.43
N ILE A 124 13.84 -1.03 -11.58
CA ILE A 124 13.52 -2.27 -12.31
C ILE A 124 12.39 -3.02 -11.61
N GLN A 125 12.43 -3.16 -10.27
CA GLN A 125 11.39 -3.81 -9.50
C GLN A 125 10.03 -3.13 -9.67
N GLY A 126 9.99 -1.80 -9.62
CA GLY A 126 8.78 -1.03 -9.86
C GLY A 126 8.27 -1.17 -11.29
N ALA A 127 9.18 -1.17 -12.28
CA ALA A 127 8.84 -1.35 -13.68
C ALA A 127 8.20 -2.71 -13.97
N VAL A 128 8.53 -3.73 -13.20
CA VAL A 128 7.92 -5.05 -13.26
C VAL A 128 6.67 -5.18 -12.36
N GLY A 129 6.44 -4.21 -11.47
CA GLY A 129 5.37 -4.22 -10.47
C GLY A 129 3.97 -3.96 -11.04
N GLY A 130 3.22 -4.98 -11.37
CA GLY A 130 1.83 -4.86 -11.87
C GLY A 130 0.87 -5.88 -11.24
N PHE A 131 1.34 -6.66 -10.29
CA PHE A 131 0.60 -7.81 -9.75
C PHE A 131 -0.72 -7.43 -9.06
N MET A 132 -0.80 -6.25 -8.44
CA MET A 132 -2.01 -5.79 -7.75
C MET A 132 -3.16 -5.52 -8.73
N ALA A 133 -2.89 -4.83 -9.83
CA ALA A 133 -3.88 -4.53 -10.86
C ALA A 133 -4.39 -5.82 -11.54
N ILE A 134 -3.47 -6.74 -11.86
CA ILE A 134 -3.80 -8.05 -12.42
C ILE A 134 -4.61 -8.87 -11.40
N GLY A 135 -4.21 -8.87 -10.13
CA GLY A 135 -4.92 -9.59 -9.06
C GLY A 135 -6.36 -9.12 -8.88
N LEU A 136 -6.60 -7.80 -8.84
CA LEU A 136 -7.94 -7.22 -8.79
C LEU A 136 -8.79 -7.65 -10.00
N SER A 137 -8.22 -7.62 -11.21
CA SER A 137 -8.90 -8.04 -12.43
C SER A 137 -9.25 -9.53 -12.39
N VAL A 138 -8.31 -10.40 -11.99
CA VAL A 138 -8.53 -11.84 -11.86
C VAL A 138 -9.63 -12.14 -10.84
N VAL A 139 -9.53 -11.57 -9.64
CA VAL A 139 -10.51 -11.80 -8.56
C VAL A 139 -11.89 -11.34 -8.97
N SER A 140 -12.02 -10.18 -9.62
CA SER A 140 -13.32 -9.65 -10.07
C SER A 140 -13.95 -10.48 -11.18
N THR A 141 -13.14 -11.11 -12.03
CA THR A 141 -13.62 -11.91 -13.19
C THR A 141 -13.97 -13.34 -12.79
N VAL A 142 -13.22 -13.92 -11.85
CA VAL A 142 -13.37 -15.33 -11.46
C VAL A 142 -14.43 -15.54 -10.39
N ALA A 143 -14.63 -14.55 -9.51
CA ALA A 143 -15.62 -14.65 -8.45
C ALA A 143 -17.06 -14.62 -9.01
N PRO A 144 -17.97 -15.46 -8.49
CA PRO A 144 -19.40 -15.39 -8.82
C PRO A 144 -19.96 -13.98 -8.54
N PRO A 145 -20.92 -13.49 -9.36
CA PRO A 145 -21.45 -12.13 -9.22
C PRO A 145 -21.97 -11.78 -7.83
N ASP A 146 -22.60 -12.73 -7.14
CA ASP A 146 -23.11 -12.61 -5.77
C ASP A 146 -22.00 -12.56 -4.69
N LYS A 147 -20.78 -13.00 -5.02
CA LYS A 147 -19.63 -13.10 -4.10
C LYS A 147 -18.46 -12.22 -4.45
N THR A 148 -18.53 -11.48 -5.56
CA THR A 148 -17.43 -10.63 -6.05
C THR A 148 -16.99 -9.60 -5.02
N ALA A 149 -17.92 -8.91 -4.36
CA ALA A 149 -17.59 -7.93 -3.33
C ALA A 149 -16.84 -8.57 -2.14
N LYS A 150 -17.26 -9.77 -1.72
CA LYS A 150 -16.60 -10.52 -0.64
C LYS A 150 -15.19 -10.98 -1.04
N ALA A 151 -15.03 -11.45 -2.27
CA ALA A 151 -13.73 -11.89 -2.80
C ALA A 151 -12.73 -10.74 -2.92
N LEU A 152 -13.16 -9.59 -3.42
CA LEU A 152 -12.36 -8.36 -3.45
C LEU A 152 -12.01 -7.87 -2.05
N GLY A 153 -12.93 -7.98 -1.09
CA GLY A 153 -12.68 -7.69 0.32
C GLY A 153 -11.57 -8.55 0.91
N TRP A 154 -11.58 -9.87 0.64
CA TRP A 154 -10.49 -10.77 1.07
C TRP A 154 -9.15 -10.43 0.43
N PHE A 155 -9.15 -10.11 -0.85
CA PHE A 155 -7.94 -9.70 -1.57
C PHE A 155 -7.34 -8.40 -0.99
N GLN A 156 -8.18 -7.41 -0.69
CA GLN A 156 -7.73 -6.16 -0.06
C GLN A 156 -7.26 -6.37 1.39
N ALA A 157 -7.96 -7.21 2.17
CA ALA A 157 -7.51 -7.56 3.53
C ALA A 157 -6.15 -8.26 3.52
N SER A 158 -5.89 -9.10 2.51
CA SER A 158 -4.59 -9.76 2.31
C SER A 158 -3.47 -8.74 2.07
N MET A 159 -3.74 -7.67 1.32
CA MET A 159 -2.79 -6.57 1.14
C MET A 159 -2.44 -5.90 2.47
N VAL A 160 -3.47 -5.53 3.25
CA VAL A 160 -3.29 -4.90 4.56
C VAL A 160 -2.47 -5.80 5.49
N THR A 161 -2.76 -7.11 5.49
CA THR A 161 -1.99 -8.10 6.26
C THR A 161 -0.52 -8.08 5.86
N GLY A 162 -0.21 -8.11 4.56
CA GLY A 162 1.16 -8.06 4.06
C GLY A 162 1.89 -6.77 4.48
N VAL A 163 1.23 -5.62 4.35
CA VAL A 163 1.75 -4.31 4.75
C VAL A 163 2.06 -4.24 6.25
N MET A 164 1.22 -4.87 7.09
CA MET A 164 1.45 -4.90 8.55
C MET A 164 2.63 -5.80 8.93
N PHE A 165 2.66 -7.03 8.41
CA PHE A 165 3.66 -8.02 8.79
C PHE A 165 5.02 -7.78 8.11
N GLY A 166 5.06 -7.05 7.00
CA GLY A 166 6.30 -6.77 6.27
C GLY A 166 7.39 -6.13 7.13
N PRO A 167 7.17 -4.94 7.71
CA PRO A 167 8.15 -4.26 8.54
C PRO A 167 8.54 -5.05 9.80
N LEU A 168 7.59 -5.78 10.40
CA LEU A 168 7.86 -6.63 11.55
C LEU A 168 8.84 -7.77 11.17
N ALA A 169 8.53 -8.50 10.09
CA ALA A 169 9.39 -9.57 9.61
C ALA A 169 10.75 -9.03 9.12
N GLY A 170 10.74 -7.92 8.38
CA GLY A 170 11.95 -7.27 7.88
C GLY A 170 12.87 -6.81 9.00
N GLY A 171 12.32 -6.14 10.02
CA GLY A 171 13.05 -5.68 11.17
C GLY A 171 13.65 -6.83 11.99
N PHE A 172 12.83 -7.82 12.33
CA PHE A 172 13.27 -9.01 13.07
C PHE A 172 14.42 -9.73 12.35
N ILE A 173 14.26 -10.00 11.06
CA ILE A 173 15.31 -10.69 10.30
C ILE A 173 16.57 -9.84 10.18
N ALA A 174 16.43 -8.52 10.03
CA ALA A 174 17.55 -7.60 9.93
C ALA A 174 18.42 -7.59 11.21
N ASP A 175 17.79 -7.53 12.38
CA ASP A 175 18.49 -7.48 13.65
C ASP A 175 19.17 -8.82 14.00
N PHE A 176 18.52 -9.96 13.70
CA PHE A 176 19.08 -11.27 14.07
C PHE A 176 20.04 -11.88 13.05
N PHE A 177 19.88 -11.55 11.75
CA PHE A 177 20.62 -12.17 10.66
C PHE A 177 21.39 -11.16 9.79
N GLY A 178 21.37 -9.86 10.16
CA GLY A 178 21.98 -8.76 9.42
C GLY A 178 21.09 -8.19 8.31
N TYR A 179 21.37 -6.94 7.91
CA TYR A 179 20.52 -6.16 7.00
C TYR A 179 20.39 -6.69 5.57
N ARG A 180 21.22 -7.66 5.18
CA ARG A 180 21.13 -8.35 3.87
C ARG A 180 20.11 -9.50 3.88
N ALA A 181 19.91 -10.14 5.03
CA ALA A 181 19.04 -11.29 5.18
C ALA A 181 17.55 -11.02 4.84
N PRO A 182 16.94 -9.86 5.17
CA PRO A 182 15.58 -9.56 4.77
C PRO A 182 15.38 -9.59 3.24
N PHE A 183 16.33 -9.14 2.44
CA PHE A 183 16.23 -9.20 0.99
C PHE A 183 16.17 -10.64 0.49
N ILE A 184 16.98 -11.53 1.06
CA ILE A 184 16.98 -12.98 0.75
C ILE A 184 15.65 -13.59 1.16
N PHE A 185 15.15 -13.26 2.35
CA PHE A 185 13.85 -13.73 2.83
C PHE A 185 12.69 -13.27 1.93
N PHE A 186 12.64 -12.00 1.55
CA PHE A 186 11.59 -11.47 0.68
C PHE A 186 11.67 -12.04 -0.74
N ALA A 187 12.87 -12.31 -1.25
CA ALA A 187 13.06 -13.03 -2.50
C ALA A 187 12.52 -14.46 -2.39
N ALA A 188 12.84 -15.18 -1.31
CA ALA A 188 12.31 -16.53 -1.06
C ALA A 188 10.77 -16.52 -0.98
N VAL A 189 10.16 -15.55 -0.29
CA VAL A 189 8.69 -15.38 -0.26
C VAL A 189 8.13 -15.18 -1.68
N SER A 190 8.78 -14.35 -2.52
CA SER A 190 8.35 -14.14 -3.91
C SER A 190 8.44 -15.43 -4.74
N PHE A 191 9.52 -16.21 -4.61
CA PHE A 191 9.66 -17.50 -5.28
C PHE A 191 8.70 -18.56 -4.75
N LEU A 192 8.36 -18.55 -3.47
CA LEU A 192 7.31 -19.41 -2.91
C LEU A 192 5.94 -19.04 -3.47
N CYS A 193 5.63 -17.73 -3.58
CA CYS A 193 4.43 -17.27 -4.25
C CYS A 193 4.38 -17.70 -5.72
N LEU A 194 5.52 -17.62 -6.43
CA LEU A 194 5.65 -18.12 -7.80
C LEU A 194 5.38 -19.62 -7.89
N ALA A 195 6.00 -20.42 -7.05
CA ALA A 195 5.77 -21.86 -7.00
C ALA A 195 4.30 -22.20 -6.69
N GLY A 196 3.70 -21.51 -5.70
CA GLY A 196 2.29 -21.63 -5.37
C GLY A 196 1.37 -21.26 -6.54
N LEU A 197 1.70 -20.19 -7.27
CA LEU A 197 0.98 -19.78 -8.47
C LEU A 197 1.02 -20.87 -9.55
N LEU A 198 2.21 -21.38 -9.85
CA LEU A 198 2.40 -22.38 -10.92
C LEU A 198 1.69 -23.71 -10.60
N ILE A 199 1.74 -24.16 -9.33
CA ILE A 199 1.16 -25.44 -8.88
C ILE A 199 -0.36 -25.34 -8.71
N PHE A 200 -0.84 -24.26 -8.09
CA PHE A 200 -2.23 -24.19 -7.60
C PHE A 200 -3.15 -23.36 -8.48
N MET A 201 -2.65 -22.46 -9.33
CA MET A 201 -3.50 -21.65 -10.19
C MET A 201 -3.79 -22.34 -11.51
N PRO A 202 -5.06 -22.65 -11.84
CA PRO A 202 -5.43 -23.15 -13.15
C PRO A 202 -5.27 -22.04 -14.21
N ASP A 203 -5.17 -22.44 -15.48
CA ASP A 203 -5.16 -21.47 -16.57
C ASP A 203 -6.52 -20.79 -16.69
N ILE A 204 -6.50 -19.47 -16.59
CA ILE A 204 -7.70 -18.64 -16.74
C ILE A 204 -7.82 -18.28 -18.22
N LYS A 205 -9.01 -18.48 -18.80
CA LYS A 205 -9.30 -18.08 -20.17
C LYS A 205 -8.96 -16.61 -20.38
N LYS A 206 -8.33 -16.31 -21.51
CA LYS A 206 -8.02 -14.94 -21.92
C LYS A 206 -9.31 -14.14 -22.06
N ASP A 207 -9.38 -12.98 -21.41
CA ASP A 207 -10.48 -12.06 -21.62
C ASP A 207 -10.21 -11.23 -22.89
N THR A 208 -10.81 -11.64 -24.00
CA THR A 208 -10.70 -10.92 -25.29
C THR A 208 -11.70 -9.80 -25.42
N GLY A 209 -12.42 -9.46 -24.36
CA GLY A 209 -13.42 -8.38 -24.34
C GLY A 209 -12.76 -7.03 -24.53
N LYS A 210 -12.98 -6.40 -25.69
CA LYS A 210 -12.63 -5.00 -25.99
C LYS A 210 -13.51 -4.07 -25.14
N LYS A 211 -13.16 -3.86 -23.88
CA LYS A 211 -13.67 -2.69 -23.14
C LYS A 211 -13.00 -1.46 -23.76
N LYS A 212 -13.78 -0.52 -24.27
CA LYS A 212 -13.28 0.83 -24.61
C LYS A 212 -12.73 1.45 -23.33
N GLU A 213 -11.43 1.37 -23.12
CA GLU A 213 -10.76 2.07 -22.03
C GLU A 213 -10.62 3.52 -22.45
N ILE A 214 -11.23 4.41 -21.66
CA ILE A 214 -10.99 5.85 -21.75
C ILE A 214 -9.50 6.05 -21.40
N SER A 215 -8.78 6.88 -22.18
CA SER A 215 -7.39 7.22 -21.87
C SER A 215 -7.27 7.73 -20.43
N ALA A 216 -6.20 7.34 -19.72
CA ALA A 216 -5.97 7.78 -18.34
C ALA A 216 -5.99 9.32 -18.22
N TRP A 217 -5.45 10.02 -19.20
CA TRP A 217 -5.45 11.49 -19.25
C TRP A 217 -6.86 12.05 -19.43
N GLU A 218 -7.68 11.44 -20.29
CA GLU A 218 -9.07 11.82 -20.49
C GLU A 218 -9.90 11.57 -19.23
N ALA A 219 -9.68 10.44 -18.56
CA ALA A 219 -10.32 10.13 -17.29
C ALA A 219 -9.96 11.16 -16.21
N ILE A 220 -8.68 11.52 -16.07
CA ILE A 220 -8.21 12.54 -15.12
C ILE A 220 -8.90 13.89 -15.47
N ARG A 221 -8.84 14.33 -16.73
CA ARG A 221 -9.43 15.61 -17.15
C ARG A 221 -10.92 15.69 -16.93
N ARG A 222 -11.65 14.57 -17.15
CA ARG A 222 -13.08 14.47 -16.95
C ARG A 222 -13.46 14.44 -15.47
N TYR A 223 -12.87 13.53 -14.69
CA TYR A 223 -13.32 13.25 -13.33
C TYR A 223 -12.72 14.19 -12.28
N ALA A 224 -11.56 14.79 -12.51
CA ALA A 224 -11.02 15.83 -11.64
C ALA A 224 -11.87 17.13 -11.62
N ARG A 225 -12.79 17.29 -12.57
CA ARG A 225 -13.77 18.39 -12.58
C ARG A 225 -14.90 18.18 -11.58
N ILE A 226 -15.17 16.95 -11.15
CA ILE A 226 -16.20 16.64 -10.16
C ILE A 226 -15.70 17.08 -8.78
N PRO A 227 -16.35 18.06 -8.09
CA PRO A 227 -15.82 18.65 -6.88
C PRO A 227 -15.51 17.64 -5.77
N ILE A 228 -16.38 16.65 -5.56
CA ILE A 228 -16.19 15.63 -4.53
C ILE A 228 -15.02 14.69 -4.86
N VAL A 229 -14.82 14.35 -6.14
CA VAL A 229 -13.71 13.52 -6.59
C VAL A 229 -12.39 14.24 -6.37
N ARG A 230 -12.30 15.52 -6.77
CA ARG A 230 -11.11 16.36 -6.56
C ARG A 230 -10.77 16.51 -5.09
N LEU A 231 -11.78 16.75 -4.23
CA LEU A 231 -11.58 16.86 -2.80
C LEU A 231 -11.04 15.56 -2.21
N MET A 232 -11.69 14.42 -2.49
CA MET A 232 -11.28 13.14 -1.91
C MET A 232 -9.94 12.65 -2.47
N ALA A 233 -9.65 12.90 -3.76
CA ALA A 233 -8.35 12.61 -4.35
C ALA A 233 -7.23 13.45 -3.71
N GLY A 234 -7.45 14.75 -3.55
CA GLY A 234 -6.50 15.65 -2.87
C GLY A 234 -6.25 15.25 -1.41
N MET A 235 -7.30 14.92 -0.67
CA MET A 235 -7.20 14.44 0.70
C MET A 235 -6.42 13.11 0.77
N GLN A 236 -6.75 12.13 -0.09
CA GLN A 236 -6.04 10.84 -0.10
C GLN A 236 -4.56 11.01 -0.50
N PHE A 237 -4.27 11.92 -1.42
CA PHE A 237 -2.89 12.32 -1.74
C PHE A 237 -2.15 12.82 -0.50
N LEU A 238 -2.71 13.81 0.20
CA LEU A 238 -2.09 14.42 1.39
C LEU A 238 -1.91 13.41 2.52
N CYS A 239 -2.92 12.60 2.80
CA CYS A 239 -2.85 11.57 3.83
C CYS A 239 -1.79 10.49 3.52
N ASN A 240 -1.71 10.04 2.26
CA ASN A 240 -0.67 9.08 1.87
C ASN A 240 0.72 9.71 1.86
N PHE A 241 0.85 10.96 1.42
CA PHE A 241 2.09 11.71 1.52
C PHE A 241 2.63 11.72 2.97
N GLY A 242 1.79 12.06 3.94
CA GLY A 242 2.19 12.13 5.35
C GLY A 242 2.57 10.77 5.92
N ILE A 243 1.73 9.74 5.69
CA ILE A 243 1.92 8.45 6.35
C ILE A 243 3.09 7.66 5.78
N THR A 244 3.32 7.71 4.47
CA THR A 244 4.42 6.99 3.83
C THR A 244 5.75 7.73 3.95
N GLY A 245 5.72 9.05 4.08
CA GLY A 245 6.90 9.87 4.20
C GLY A 245 7.78 9.54 5.41
N ILE A 246 7.19 9.30 6.57
CA ILE A 246 7.94 9.00 7.79
C ILE A 246 8.56 7.59 7.78
N GLY A 247 8.03 6.66 6.96
CA GLY A 247 8.46 5.26 6.96
C GLY A 247 9.98 5.10 6.90
N PRO A 248 10.67 5.63 5.89
CA PRO A 248 12.11 5.52 5.76
C PRO A 248 12.92 6.38 6.73
N ILE A 249 12.28 7.28 7.48
CA ILE A 249 12.97 8.20 8.41
C ILE A 249 12.90 7.68 9.84
N LEU A 250 11.84 6.97 10.19
CA LEU A 250 11.56 6.52 11.55
C LEU A 250 12.73 5.74 12.20
N PRO A 251 13.42 4.79 11.51
CA PRO A 251 14.55 4.08 12.08
C PRO A 251 15.70 5.02 12.48
N LEU A 252 16.02 6.01 11.63
CA LEU A 252 17.10 6.98 11.91
C LEU A 252 16.72 7.91 13.07
N TYR A 253 15.47 8.38 13.10
CA TYR A 253 14.98 9.21 14.19
C TYR A 253 15.06 8.50 15.54
N ILE A 254 14.63 7.23 15.61
CA ILE A 254 14.70 6.43 16.83
C ILE A 254 16.15 6.17 17.23
N LYS A 255 17.02 5.84 16.26
CA LYS A 255 18.44 5.62 16.50
C LYS A 255 19.11 6.83 17.17
N GLU A 256 18.87 8.03 16.64
CA GLU A 256 19.59 9.23 17.09
C GLU A 256 18.99 9.88 18.35
N ASN A 257 17.67 9.74 18.57
CA ASN A 257 16.98 10.53 19.60
C ASN A 257 16.46 9.72 20.78
N MET A 258 16.42 8.38 20.70
CA MET A 258 15.74 7.56 21.71
C MET A 258 16.64 6.49 22.37
N GLY A 259 17.91 6.41 21.97
CA GLY A 259 18.89 5.52 22.63
C GLY A 259 18.54 4.03 22.59
N VAL A 260 17.79 3.59 21.57
CA VAL A 260 17.46 2.17 21.39
C VAL A 260 18.70 1.41 20.95
N ASP A 261 18.92 0.22 21.52
CA ASP A 261 20.02 -0.66 21.13
C ASP A 261 19.94 -1.00 19.64
N GLU A 262 21.07 -0.82 18.94
CA GLU A 262 21.15 -1.07 17.50
C GLU A 262 20.83 -2.53 17.12
N ASN A 263 21.05 -3.47 18.05
CA ASN A 263 20.78 -4.91 17.83
C ASN A 263 19.28 -5.25 17.75
N ILE A 264 18.39 -4.36 18.19
CA ILE A 264 16.93 -4.58 18.18
C ILE A 264 16.19 -3.44 17.49
N LEU A 265 16.90 -2.48 16.93
CA LEU A 265 16.34 -1.23 16.41
C LEU A 265 15.35 -1.46 15.27
N ALA A 266 15.69 -2.28 14.28
CA ALA A 266 14.83 -2.57 13.15
C ALA A 266 13.58 -3.36 13.57
N THR A 267 13.70 -4.25 14.55
CA THR A 267 12.57 -4.97 15.16
C THR A 267 11.61 -4.01 15.86
N VAL A 268 12.14 -3.10 16.67
CA VAL A 268 11.34 -2.08 17.38
C VAL A 268 10.58 -1.21 16.39
N VAL A 269 11.22 -0.72 15.33
CA VAL A 269 10.58 0.00 14.25
C VAL A 269 9.49 -0.84 13.58
N GLY A 270 9.79 -2.11 13.30
CA GLY A 270 8.84 -3.06 12.72
C GLY A 270 7.60 -3.24 13.59
N VAL A 271 7.76 -3.38 14.91
CA VAL A 271 6.65 -3.47 15.89
C VAL A 271 5.80 -2.21 15.88
N ILE A 272 6.42 -1.03 15.88
CA ILE A 272 5.71 0.25 15.84
C ILE A 272 4.85 0.38 14.58
N ILE A 273 5.40 0.04 13.42
CA ILE A 273 4.65 0.07 12.15
C ILE A 273 3.54 -0.98 12.15
N PHE A 274 3.81 -2.17 12.67
CA PHE A 274 2.81 -3.24 12.82
C PHE A 274 1.63 -2.81 13.69
N LEU A 275 1.89 -2.20 14.85
CA LEU A 275 0.84 -1.71 15.75
C LEU A 275 -0.01 -0.63 15.08
N ALA A 276 0.62 0.33 14.39
CA ALA A 276 -0.09 1.37 13.67
C ALA A 276 -0.98 0.80 12.55
N GLY A 277 -0.44 -0.14 11.76
CA GLY A 277 -1.18 -0.84 10.71
C GLY A 277 -2.34 -1.67 11.28
N GLY A 278 -2.12 -2.36 12.40
CA GLY A 278 -3.13 -3.15 13.10
C GLY A 278 -4.29 -2.31 13.61
N MET A 279 -4.00 -1.19 14.27
CA MET A 279 -5.03 -0.25 14.72
C MET A 279 -5.80 0.36 13.55
N SER A 280 -5.11 0.69 12.45
CA SER A 280 -5.75 1.17 11.23
C SER A 280 -6.70 0.12 10.64
N ALA A 281 -6.28 -1.13 10.55
CA ALA A 281 -7.11 -2.22 10.07
C ALA A 281 -8.35 -2.46 10.96
N LEU A 282 -8.18 -2.48 12.28
CA LEU A 282 -9.27 -2.65 13.24
C LEU A 282 -10.31 -1.54 13.12
N CYS A 283 -9.87 -0.29 12.99
CA CYS A 283 -10.78 0.84 12.82
C CYS A 283 -11.48 0.83 11.46
N SER A 284 -10.77 0.47 10.40
CA SER A 284 -11.33 0.34 9.05
C SER A 284 -12.45 -0.71 8.99
N LEU A 285 -12.28 -1.85 9.66
CA LEU A 285 -13.30 -2.90 9.74
C LEU A 285 -14.54 -2.47 10.54
N ASN A 286 -14.39 -1.52 11.47
CA ASN A 286 -15.46 -1.03 12.32
C ASN A 286 -15.95 0.38 11.94
N VAL A 287 -15.63 0.87 10.75
CA VAL A 287 -15.99 2.24 10.31
C VAL A 287 -17.48 2.53 10.42
N ASN A 288 -18.35 1.54 10.18
CA ASN A 288 -19.79 1.69 10.26
C ASN A 288 -20.24 2.12 11.66
N LYS A 289 -19.64 1.59 12.73
CA LYS A 289 -19.98 1.97 14.12
C LYS A 289 -19.79 3.46 14.37
N PHE A 290 -18.78 4.06 13.75
CA PHE A 290 -18.50 5.50 13.89
C PHE A 290 -19.45 6.33 13.01
N THR A 291 -19.75 5.88 11.80
CA THR A 291 -20.62 6.59 10.87
C THR A 291 -22.12 6.43 11.19
N ASP A 292 -22.50 5.43 11.99
CA ASP A 292 -23.86 5.29 12.51
C ASP A 292 -24.11 6.23 13.71
N LEU A 293 -23.06 6.51 14.51
CA LEU A 293 -23.15 7.38 15.68
C LEU A 293 -22.97 8.88 15.32
N PHE A 294 -22.15 9.19 14.31
CA PHE A 294 -21.80 10.56 13.96
C PHE A 294 -21.92 10.81 12.45
N PRO A 295 -22.22 12.03 12.01
CA PRO A 295 -22.21 12.39 10.60
C PRO A 295 -20.85 12.06 9.95
N MET A 296 -20.86 11.40 8.80
CA MET A 296 -19.64 10.97 8.08
C MET A 296 -18.63 12.10 7.87
N LYS A 297 -19.09 13.35 7.63
CA LYS A 297 -18.25 14.54 7.53
C LYS A 297 -17.43 14.74 8.81
N ASN A 298 -18.11 14.72 9.96
CA ASN A 298 -17.47 14.97 11.25
C ASN A 298 -16.46 13.87 11.58
N VAL A 299 -16.82 12.61 11.34
CA VAL A 299 -15.88 11.48 11.52
C VAL A 299 -14.65 11.69 10.65
N LEU A 300 -14.81 12.07 9.38
CA LEU A 300 -13.70 12.27 8.46
C LEU A 300 -12.77 13.41 8.90
N VAL A 301 -13.34 14.58 9.26
CA VAL A 301 -12.56 15.74 9.72
C VAL A 301 -11.84 15.42 11.03
N VAL A 302 -12.57 14.91 12.04
CA VAL A 302 -11.99 14.59 13.34
C VAL A 302 -10.90 13.52 13.23
N SER A 303 -11.11 12.47 12.45
CA SER A 303 -10.11 11.41 12.26
C SER A 303 -8.85 11.93 11.58
N THR A 304 -8.99 12.85 10.60
CA THR A 304 -7.84 13.46 9.92
C THR A 304 -7.07 14.39 10.86
N LEU A 305 -7.77 15.22 11.62
CA LEU A 305 -7.16 16.09 12.65
C LEU A 305 -6.48 15.27 13.75
N PHE A 306 -7.16 14.24 14.24
CA PHE A 306 -6.61 13.33 15.26
C PHE A 306 -5.32 12.66 14.78
N ALA A 307 -5.30 12.19 13.53
CA ALA A 307 -4.08 11.65 12.93
C ALA A 307 -2.95 12.70 12.87
N GLY A 308 -3.26 13.94 12.50
CA GLY A 308 -2.28 15.03 12.47
C GLY A 308 -1.73 15.40 13.85
N VAL A 309 -2.60 15.53 14.84
CA VAL A 309 -2.21 15.86 16.23
C VAL A 309 -1.36 14.73 16.83
N THR A 310 -1.83 13.50 16.74
CA THR A 310 -1.06 12.34 17.25
C THR A 310 0.25 12.16 16.54
N PHE A 311 0.32 12.51 15.25
CA PHE A 311 1.56 12.50 14.49
C PHE A 311 2.56 13.56 14.99
N LEU A 312 2.09 14.78 15.25
CA LEU A 312 2.92 15.85 15.80
C LEU A 312 3.45 15.50 17.18
N LEU A 313 2.59 14.93 18.04
CA LEU A 313 2.96 14.56 19.40
C LEU A 313 4.07 13.52 19.47
N GLN A 314 4.24 12.68 18.43
CA GLN A 314 5.35 11.72 18.35
C GLN A 314 6.72 12.39 18.46
N TYR A 315 6.88 13.63 17.99
CA TYR A 315 8.14 14.36 18.08
C TYR A 315 8.54 14.71 19.53
N PHE A 316 7.56 14.89 20.41
CA PHE A 316 7.77 15.28 21.79
C PHE A 316 7.89 14.07 22.75
N MET A 317 7.83 12.85 22.23
CA MET A 317 7.84 11.67 23.09
C MET A 317 9.27 11.37 23.58
N PRO A 318 9.42 11.12 24.90
CA PRO A 318 10.73 10.93 25.51
C PRO A 318 11.32 9.54 25.24
N ASP A 319 10.48 8.57 24.88
CA ASP A 319 10.89 7.18 24.71
C ASP A 319 10.17 6.52 23.53
N VAL A 320 10.70 5.40 23.08
CA VAL A 320 10.24 4.66 21.90
C VAL A 320 8.86 4.05 22.09
N TRP A 321 8.46 3.70 23.32
CA TRP A 321 7.16 3.07 23.58
C TRP A 321 6.03 4.09 23.52
N SER A 322 6.25 5.27 24.12
CA SER A 322 5.30 6.38 24.02
C SER A 322 5.15 6.85 22.56
N LEU A 323 6.26 6.93 21.80
CA LEU A 323 6.19 7.19 20.36
C LEU A 323 5.37 6.11 19.65
N GLY A 324 5.57 4.83 19.96
CA GLY A 324 4.81 3.71 19.41
C GLY A 324 3.31 3.80 19.71
N CYS A 325 2.94 4.19 20.94
CA CYS A 325 1.54 4.44 21.31
C CYS A 325 0.90 5.55 20.46
N PHE A 326 1.57 6.70 20.32
CA PHE A 326 1.05 7.79 19.48
C PHE A 326 1.04 7.41 17.99
N ARG A 327 1.97 6.58 17.53
CA ARG A 327 1.95 6.02 16.18
C ARG A 327 0.76 5.11 15.96
N ALA A 328 0.42 4.23 16.92
CA ALA A 328 -0.77 3.39 16.88
C ALA A 328 -2.05 4.24 16.88
N MET A 329 -2.10 5.33 17.66
CA MET A 329 -3.21 6.30 17.64
C MET A 329 -3.35 6.98 16.28
N THR A 330 -2.26 7.34 15.61
CA THR A 330 -2.30 7.84 14.22
C THR A 330 -2.93 6.79 13.30
N GLY A 331 -2.65 5.51 13.51
CA GLY A 331 -3.29 4.40 12.80
C GLY A 331 -4.81 4.37 12.96
N ILE A 332 -5.34 4.67 14.15
CA ILE A 332 -6.79 4.77 14.41
C ILE A 332 -7.43 5.82 13.48
N GLY A 333 -6.86 7.03 13.45
CA GLY A 333 -7.35 8.10 12.59
C GLY A 333 -7.35 7.69 11.13
N MET A 334 -6.24 7.17 10.63
CA MET A 334 -6.08 6.78 9.22
C MET A 334 -6.96 5.60 8.81
N GLY A 335 -7.26 4.68 9.72
CA GLY A 335 -8.16 3.56 9.47
C GLY A 335 -9.60 3.99 9.15
N LEU A 336 -10.04 5.14 9.62
CA LEU A 336 -11.36 5.69 9.32
C LEU A 336 -11.37 6.55 8.04
N VAL A 337 -10.27 7.24 7.73
CA VAL A 337 -10.18 8.21 6.63
C VAL A 337 -10.44 7.55 5.27
N MET A 338 -9.75 6.47 4.94
CA MET A 338 -9.81 5.86 3.60
C MET A 338 -11.19 5.27 3.25
N PRO A 339 -11.84 4.46 4.12
CA PRO A 339 -13.16 3.90 3.82
C PRO A 339 -14.23 4.99 3.67
N ILE A 340 -14.18 6.05 4.50
CA ILE A 340 -15.13 7.15 4.43
C ILE A 340 -14.94 7.95 3.14
N ALA A 341 -13.71 8.26 2.76
CA ALA A 341 -13.40 8.94 1.50
C ALA A 341 -13.92 8.16 0.29
N ASN A 342 -13.67 6.85 0.26
CA ASN A 342 -14.16 5.97 -0.81
C ASN A 342 -15.69 5.92 -0.84
N THR A 343 -16.35 5.97 0.31
CA THR A 343 -17.81 6.03 0.39
C THR A 343 -18.37 7.35 -0.18
N TYR A 344 -17.71 8.48 0.09
CA TYR A 344 -18.09 9.76 -0.53
C TYR A 344 -17.95 9.74 -2.05
N ILE A 345 -16.88 9.16 -2.56
CA ILE A 345 -16.67 8.98 -4.01
C ILE A 345 -17.78 8.11 -4.59
N ALA A 346 -18.04 6.95 -3.98
CA ALA A 346 -19.04 6.00 -4.47
C ALA A 346 -20.47 6.58 -4.46
N LYS A 347 -20.79 7.46 -3.50
CA LYS A 347 -22.10 8.17 -3.44
C LYS A 347 -22.18 9.36 -4.39
N GLY A 348 -21.05 9.97 -4.74
CA GLY A 348 -20.99 11.19 -5.54
C GLY A 348 -20.88 10.97 -7.05
N VAL A 349 -20.79 9.70 -7.50
CA VAL A 349 -20.57 9.36 -8.92
C VAL A 349 -21.50 8.23 -9.35
N ALA A 350 -21.94 8.27 -10.62
CA ALA A 350 -22.77 7.22 -11.19
C ALA A 350 -22.10 5.83 -11.12
N PRO A 351 -22.86 4.75 -10.89
CA PRO A 351 -22.29 3.40 -10.73
C PRO A 351 -21.36 2.97 -11.87
N GLU A 352 -21.69 3.35 -13.10
CA GLU A 352 -20.94 2.99 -14.31
C GLU A 352 -19.57 3.69 -14.39
N GLU A 353 -19.44 4.86 -13.76
CA GLU A 353 -18.22 5.68 -13.78
C GLU A 353 -17.29 5.40 -12.59
N ARG A 354 -17.75 4.67 -11.57
CA ARG A 354 -17.02 4.43 -10.32
C ARG A 354 -15.62 3.86 -10.56
N ASN A 355 -15.50 2.88 -11.44
CA ASN A 355 -14.21 2.23 -11.71
C ASN A 355 -13.18 3.22 -12.26
N ALA A 356 -13.59 4.08 -13.20
CA ALA A 356 -12.71 5.09 -13.78
C ALA A 356 -12.32 6.17 -12.74
N VAL A 357 -13.30 6.59 -11.90
CA VAL A 357 -13.06 7.56 -10.83
C VAL A 357 -12.11 6.99 -9.77
N PHE A 358 -12.31 5.75 -9.33
CA PHE A 358 -11.37 5.09 -8.41
C PHE A 358 -9.98 4.94 -9.00
N GLY A 359 -9.86 4.77 -10.32
CA GLY A 359 -8.56 4.80 -11.01
C GLY A 359 -7.85 6.14 -10.86
N VAL A 360 -8.56 7.25 -11.08
CA VAL A 360 -8.02 8.62 -10.91
C VAL A 360 -7.61 8.89 -9.46
N VAL A 361 -8.45 8.50 -8.50
CA VAL A 361 -8.17 8.67 -7.07
C VAL A 361 -6.97 7.81 -6.62
N SER A 362 -6.88 6.57 -7.12
CA SER A 362 -5.72 5.71 -6.87
C SER A 362 -4.42 6.30 -7.42
N GLY A 363 -4.48 6.96 -8.59
CA GLY A 363 -3.35 7.70 -9.13
C GLY A 363 -2.88 8.83 -8.18
N ALA A 364 -3.80 9.60 -7.62
CA ALA A 364 -3.48 10.62 -6.62
C ALA A 364 -2.88 10.00 -5.35
N THR A 365 -3.42 8.89 -4.87
CA THR A 365 -2.90 8.13 -3.72
C THR A 365 -1.45 7.67 -3.96
N LEU A 366 -1.18 7.11 -5.14
CA LEU A 366 0.17 6.68 -5.54
C LEU A 366 1.14 7.86 -5.60
N MET A 367 0.72 9.02 -6.11
CA MET A 367 1.55 10.23 -6.09
C MET A 367 1.92 10.66 -4.67
N GLY A 368 1.00 10.52 -3.70
CA GLY A 368 1.30 10.73 -2.29
C GLY A 368 2.37 9.77 -1.77
N GLN A 369 2.28 8.48 -2.13
CA GLN A 369 3.26 7.45 -1.76
C GLN A 369 4.64 7.67 -2.41
N VAL A 370 4.70 8.32 -3.57
CA VAL A 370 5.95 8.69 -4.24
C VAL A 370 6.58 9.91 -3.59
N LEU A 371 5.82 10.99 -3.51
CA LEU A 371 6.34 12.29 -3.08
C LEU A 371 6.55 12.35 -1.56
N GLY A 372 5.77 11.59 -0.78
CA GLY A 372 5.94 11.53 0.68
C GLY A 372 7.38 11.20 1.08
N PRO A 373 7.89 9.99 0.80
CA PRO A 373 9.24 9.59 1.16
C PRO A 373 10.33 10.49 0.57
N VAL A 374 10.18 10.90 -0.68
CA VAL A 374 11.17 11.76 -1.37
C VAL A 374 11.29 13.13 -0.68
N CYS A 375 10.15 13.80 -0.47
CA CYS A 375 10.14 15.13 0.16
C CYS A 375 10.58 15.06 1.63
N THR A 376 10.10 14.09 2.38
CA THR A 376 10.45 13.97 3.80
C THR A 376 11.90 13.53 4.01
N GLY A 377 12.46 12.72 3.11
CA GLY A 377 13.90 12.41 3.08
C GLY A 377 14.75 13.67 2.89
N TRP A 378 14.35 14.51 1.93
CA TRP A 378 14.99 15.82 1.71
C TRP A 378 14.80 16.76 2.90
N PHE A 379 13.59 16.83 3.48
CA PHE A 379 13.33 17.65 4.66
C PHE A 379 14.18 17.21 5.86
N ALA A 380 14.33 15.90 6.08
CA ALA A 380 15.17 15.37 7.15
C ALA A 380 16.64 15.78 6.98
N MET A 381 17.16 15.69 5.75
CA MET A 381 18.51 16.10 5.42
C MET A 381 18.76 17.62 5.59
N ALA A 382 17.81 18.45 5.10
CA ALA A 382 17.98 19.90 5.03
C ALA A 382 17.61 20.61 6.34
N PHE A 383 16.60 20.13 7.08
CA PHE A 383 16.00 20.83 8.22
C PHE A 383 15.92 19.96 9.48
N GLY A 384 16.38 18.71 9.41
CA GLY A 384 16.33 17.74 10.50
C GLY A 384 14.96 17.06 10.68
N TYR A 385 14.93 16.04 11.53
CA TYR A 385 13.75 15.18 11.73
C TYR A 385 12.53 15.94 12.30
N GLY A 386 12.74 16.92 13.16
CA GLY A 386 11.65 17.70 13.73
C GLY A 386 10.78 18.34 12.65
N PHE A 387 11.39 18.89 11.61
CA PHE A 387 10.66 19.49 10.50
C PHE A 387 9.76 18.50 9.76
N VAL A 388 10.14 17.23 9.70
CA VAL A 388 9.31 16.17 9.09
C VAL A 388 8.02 15.95 9.88
N PHE A 389 8.08 15.92 11.21
CA PHE A 389 6.88 15.79 12.04
C PHE A 389 5.96 17.01 11.91
N TRP A 390 6.52 18.22 11.96
CA TRP A 390 5.76 19.46 11.80
C TRP A 390 5.12 19.59 10.41
N SER A 391 5.89 19.36 9.36
CA SER A 391 5.39 19.43 7.98
C SER A 391 4.31 18.40 7.70
N THR A 392 4.46 17.18 8.21
CA THR A 392 3.45 16.12 8.07
C THR A 392 2.16 16.46 8.84
N ALA A 393 2.27 16.97 10.07
CA ALA A 393 1.10 17.42 10.83
C ALA A 393 0.37 18.56 10.10
N PHE A 394 1.11 19.49 9.51
CA PHE A 394 0.55 20.57 8.70
C PHE A 394 -0.18 20.05 7.45
N VAL A 395 0.34 19.03 6.80
CA VAL A 395 -0.33 18.36 5.66
C VAL A 395 -1.68 17.76 6.09
N PHE A 396 -1.75 17.13 7.25
CA PHE A 396 -3.03 16.62 7.79
C PHE A 396 -4.00 17.75 8.14
N LEU A 397 -3.50 18.86 8.68
CA LEU A 397 -4.32 20.06 8.94
C LEU A 397 -4.90 20.63 7.65
N ILE A 398 -4.10 20.74 6.59
CA ILE A 398 -4.58 21.15 5.27
C ILE A 398 -5.67 20.20 4.77
N ALA A 399 -5.46 18.88 4.86
CA ALA A 399 -6.44 17.90 4.43
C ALA A 399 -7.77 18.04 5.18
N ALA A 400 -7.74 18.21 6.49
CA ALA A 400 -8.94 18.42 7.32
C ALA A 400 -9.64 19.75 6.97
N SER A 401 -8.88 20.83 6.80
CA SER A 401 -9.41 22.14 6.43
C SER A 401 -10.09 22.13 5.05
N MET A 402 -9.52 21.43 4.08
CA MET A 402 -10.12 21.25 2.75
C MET A 402 -11.50 20.58 2.82
N ILE A 403 -11.64 19.56 3.68
CA ILE A 403 -12.91 18.86 3.89
C ILE A 403 -13.92 19.82 4.52
N GLU A 404 -13.54 20.47 5.62
CA GLU A 404 -14.43 21.38 6.35
C GLU A 404 -14.93 22.52 5.46
N PHE A 405 -14.03 23.18 4.74
CA PHE A 405 -14.36 24.27 3.82
C PHE A 405 -15.35 23.85 2.72
N HIS A 406 -15.12 22.70 2.10
CA HIS A 406 -15.97 22.21 1.03
C HIS A 406 -17.40 21.96 1.49
N PHE A 407 -17.59 21.28 2.63
CA PHE A 407 -18.90 20.94 3.12
C PHE A 407 -19.64 22.14 3.74
N THR A 408 -18.92 23.08 4.33
CA THR A 408 -19.50 24.31 4.89
C THR A 408 -20.01 25.24 3.78
N THR A 409 -19.26 25.36 2.67
CA THR A 409 -19.65 26.19 1.53
C THR A 409 -20.84 25.61 0.78
N LYS A 410 -21.00 24.28 0.76
CA LYS A 410 -22.14 23.60 0.13
C LYS A 410 -23.43 23.73 0.94
N ASN A 411 -23.34 23.85 2.28
CA ASN A 411 -24.51 24.03 3.14
C ASN A 411 -25.05 25.48 3.14
N LYS A 412 -24.30 26.43 2.59
CA LYS A 412 -24.70 27.84 2.46
C LYS A 412 -25.35 28.18 1.12
N LYS A 413 -25.35 27.24 0.17
CA LYS A 413 -26.06 27.31 -1.12
C LYS A 413 -27.26 26.38 -1.13
#